data_2c1ea075e2cd0cdc07120c9222232bd9
#
_entry.id   2c1ea075e2cd0cdc07120c9222232bd9
#
_cell.length_a   1.000
_cell.length_b   1.000
_cell.length_c   1.000
_cell.angle_alpha   90.00
_cell.angle_beta   90.00
_cell.angle_gamma   90.00
#
_symmetry.space_group_name_H-M   'P 1'
#
loop_
_entity.id
_entity.type
_entity.pdbx_description
1 polymer ?
#
loop_
_entity_poly.entity_id
_entity_poly.type
_entity_poly.pdbx_seq_one_letter_code
_entity_poly.pdbx_strand_id
1 'polypeptide(L)'
;MKKIILKFVTATALLTSGLTNATASEISKLDVKKECNVEANGVEKVLATATKYNEIAIKNKVEFMRFGMKTSQYIEAVDAALKSGAKTIEIVDDKKKKTGDATIEFASWRACAFAISVLTQEEDGKKNWKLASPSDAYKY
;
A
#
# COMPACT_ATOMS: atom_id res chain seq x y z
N MET A 1 -34.70 -10.82 -43.43
CA MET A 1 -33.50 -10.97 -42.56
C MET A 1 -33.04 -9.62 -42.08
N LYS A 2 -33.39 -9.24 -40.85
CA LYS A 2 -32.98 -7.96 -40.25
C LYS A 2 -31.70 -8.15 -39.45
N LYS A 3 -30.59 -7.53 -39.90
CA LYS A 3 -29.32 -7.54 -39.17
C LYS A 3 -29.41 -6.54 -38.03
N ILE A 4 -29.37 -7.06 -36.80
CA ILE A 4 -29.25 -6.26 -35.58
C ILE A 4 -27.77 -5.94 -35.40
N ILE A 5 -27.41 -4.68 -35.62
CA ILE A 5 -26.05 -4.18 -35.33
C ILE A 5 -26.02 -3.79 -33.85
N LEU A 6 -25.37 -4.63 -33.03
CA LEU A 6 -25.13 -4.34 -31.64
C LEU A 6 -23.96 -3.33 -31.54
N LYS A 7 -24.28 -2.07 -31.27
CA LYS A 7 -23.26 -1.05 -30.99
C LYS A 7 -22.73 -1.25 -29.57
N PHE A 8 -21.53 -1.80 -29.45
CA PHE A 8 -20.76 -1.76 -28.20
C PHE A 8 -20.31 -0.32 -27.97
N VAL A 9 -20.91 0.34 -27.00
CA VAL A 9 -20.40 1.59 -26.44
C VAL A 9 -19.37 1.21 -25.38
N THR A 10 -18.09 1.25 -25.74
CA THR A 10 -16.98 1.17 -24.79
C THR A 10 -16.86 2.53 -24.09
N ALA A 11 -17.45 2.64 -22.92
CA ALA A 11 -17.19 3.76 -22.01
C ALA A 11 -15.79 3.59 -21.42
N THR A 12 -14.79 4.20 -22.04
CA THR A 12 -13.46 4.34 -21.46
C THR A 12 -13.54 5.41 -20.38
N ALA A 13 -13.77 5.00 -19.13
CA ALA A 13 -13.61 5.86 -17.98
C ALA A 13 -12.11 6.13 -17.79
N LEU A 14 -11.63 7.26 -18.25
CA LEU A 14 -10.34 7.83 -17.88
C LEU A 14 -10.40 8.19 -16.38
N LEU A 15 -10.00 7.25 -15.54
CA LEU A 15 -9.64 7.56 -14.16
C LEU A 15 -8.34 8.36 -14.19
N THR A 16 -8.45 9.68 -14.30
CA THR A 16 -7.38 10.58 -13.93
C THR A 16 -7.20 10.46 -12.42
N SER A 17 -6.35 9.53 -12.00
CA SER A 17 -5.84 9.49 -10.64
C SER A 17 -5.00 10.73 -10.40
N GLY A 18 -5.65 11.80 -9.94
CA GLY A 18 -4.94 12.94 -9.38
C GLY A 18 -4.10 12.43 -8.22
N LEU A 19 -2.78 12.37 -8.41
CA LEU A 19 -1.82 12.16 -7.34
C LEU A 19 -1.94 13.34 -6.38
N THR A 20 -2.88 13.27 -5.46
CA THR A 20 -2.92 14.18 -4.33
C THR A 20 -1.74 13.79 -3.44
N ASN A 21 -0.72 14.65 -3.42
CA ASN A 21 0.34 14.53 -2.42
C ASN A 21 -0.32 14.63 -1.05
N ALA A 22 -0.41 13.49 -0.34
CA ALA A 22 -0.88 13.52 1.04
C ALA A 22 0.09 14.39 1.86
N THR A 23 -0.44 15.35 2.59
CA THR A 23 0.38 16.23 3.41
C THR A 23 0.83 15.49 4.68
N ALA A 24 1.95 15.90 5.27
CA ALA A 24 2.43 15.38 6.56
C ALA A 24 1.34 15.38 7.65
N SER A 25 0.48 16.40 7.62
CA SER A 25 -0.67 16.53 8.54
C SER A 25 -1.76 15.48 8.30
N GLU A 26 -1.95 15.02 7.08
CA GLU A 26 -2.90 13.95 6.75
C GLU A 26 -2.35 12.59 7.15
N ILE A 27 -1.06 12.34 6.89
CA ILE A 27 -0.40 11.08 7.24
C ILE A 27 -0.42 10.85 8.76
N SER A 28 -0.13 11.87 9.56
CA SER A 28 -0.11 11.74 11.03
C SER A 28 -1.48 11.47 11.68
N LYS A 29 -2.57 11.64 10.93
CA LYS A 29 -3.94 11.37 11.38
C LYS A 29 -4.49 10.02 10.94
N LEU A 30 -3.71 9.26 10.16
CA LEU A 30 -4.14 7.95 9.67
C LEU A 30 -4.19 6.94 10.81
N ASP A 31 -5.34 6.31 10.98
CA ASP A 31 -5.52 5.19 11.89
C ASP A 31 -5.44 3.87 11.10
N VAL A 32 -4.30 3.18 11.25
CA VAL A 32 -4.06 1.88 10.60
C VAL A 32 -5.17 0.87 10.89
N LYS A 33 -5.69 0.84 12.13
CA LYS A 33 -6.75 -0.11 12.51
C LYS A 33 -8.05 0.16 11.77
N LYS A 34 -8.35 1.43 11.49
CA LYS A 34 -9.55 1.84 10.77
C LYS A 34 -9.36 1.67 9.26
N GLU A 35 -8.27 2.22 8.71
CA GLU A 35 -8.04 2.26 7.27
C GLU A 35 -7.76 0.87 6.68
N CYS A 36 -7.05 0.02 7.41
CA CYS A 36 -6.66 -1.31 6.97
C CYS A 36 -7.57 -2.44 7.48
N ASN A 37 -8.73 -2.12 8.03
CA ASN A 37 -9.69 -3.12 8.49
C ASN A 37 -10.37 -3.79 7.29
N VAL A 38 -10.00 -5.04 7.00
CA VAL A 38 -10.53 -5.80 5.85
C VAL A 38 -11.99 -6.20 6.06
N GLU A 39 -12.40 -6.52 7.30
CA GLU A 39 -13.79 -6.89 7.60
C GLU A 39 -14.76 -5.72 7.37
N ALA A 40 -14.34 -4.51 7.73
CA ALA A 40 -15.15 -3.31 7.56
C ALA A 40 -15.08 -2.71 6.16
N ASN A 41 -13.94 -2.79 5.49
CA ASN A 41 -13.67 -2.09 4.24
C ASN A 41 -13.67 -3.00 3.00
N GLY A 42 -13.46 -4.31 3.17
CA GLY A 42 -13.23 -5.25 2.09
C GLY A 42 -11.80 -5.22 1.53
N VAL A 43 -11.37 -6.34 0.93
CA VAL A 43 -10.01 -6.52 0.39
C VAL A 43 -9.65 -5.45 -0.64
N GLU A 44 -10.54 -5.18 -1.59
CA GLU A 44 -10.29 -4.25 -2.71
C GLU A 44 -10.03 -2.82 -2.21
N LYS A 45 -10.83 -2.32 -1.26
CA LYS A 45 -10.65 -0.98 -0.70
C LYS A 45 -9.39 -0.88 0.14
N VAL A 46 -9.08 -1.91 0.93
CA VAL A 46 -7.84 -1.96 1.72
C VAL A 46 -6.62 -2.02 0.79
N LEU A 47 -6.70 -2.77 -0.31
CA LEU A 47 -5.64 -2.82 -1.32
C LEU A 47 -5.45 -1.47 -2.03
N ALA A 48 -6.54 -0.78 -2.39
CA ALA A 48 -6.47 0.57 -2.96
C ALA A 48 -5.82 1.58 -2.00
N THR A 49 -6.15 1.48 -0.71
CA THR A 49 -5.51 2.27 0.34
C THR A 49 -4.01 1.95 0.45
N ALA A 50 -3.65 0.66 0.44
CA ALA A 50 -2.24 0.22 0.43
C ALA A 50 -1.48 0.79 -0.77
N THR A 51 -2.06 0.69 -1.97
CA THR A 51 -1.47 1.20 -3.21
C THR A 51 -1.20 2.71 -3.11
N LYS A 52 -2.22 3.48 -2.73
CA LYS A 52 -2.12 4.95 -2.59
C LYS A 52 -0.96 5.36 -1.68
N TYR A 53 -0.86 4.78 -0.49
CA TYR A 53 0.16 5.18 0.48
C TYR A 53 1.53 4.57 0.15
N ASN A 54 1.58 3.38 -0.47
CA ASN A 54 2.85 2.81 -0.90
C ASN A 54 3.49 3.59 -2.06
N GLU A 55 2.71 4.16 -2.97
CA GLU A 55 3.22 5.07 -4.01
C GLU A 55 3.94 6.28 -3.40
N ILE A 56 3.40 6.84 -2.32
CA ILE A 56 4.06 7.92 -1.57
C ILE A 56 5.33 7.42 -0.91
N ALA A 57 5.31 6.24 -0.29
CA ALA A 57 6.48 5.63 0.35
C ALA A 57 7.61 5.35 -0.66
N ILE A 58 7.28 4.87 -1.86
CA ILE A 58 8.24 4.67 -2.95
C ILE A 58 8.84 6.00 -3.38
N LYS A 59 8.02 7.04 -3.59
CA LYS A 59 8.46 8.38 -3.96
C LYS A 59 9.41 8.98 -2.92
N ASN A 60 9.12 8.75 -1.65
CA ASN A 60 9.94 9.19 -0.52
C ASN A 60 11.15 8.27 -0.26
N LYS A 61 11.32 7.16 -1.01
CA LYS A 61 12.40 6.16 -0.86
C LYS A 61 12.40 5.46 0.51
N VAL A 62 11.23 5.31 1.10
CA VAL A 62 11.02 4.67 2.41
C VAL A 62 10.12 3.43 2.31
N GLU A 63 9.95 2.85 1.13
CA GLU A 63 9.14 1.65 0.96
C GLU A 63 9.56 0.54 1.91
N PHE A 64 8.60 -0.01 2.65
CA PHE A 64 8.85 -1.05 3.63
C PHE A 64 9.08 -2.41 2.96
N MET A 65 10.09 -3.14 3.46
CA MET A 65 10.39 -4.51 3.08
C MET A 65 10.50 -5.39 4.33
N ARG A 66 9.84 -6.53 4.32
CA ARG A 66 9.93 -7.51 5.40
C ARG A 66 10.00 -8.93 4.86
N PHE A 67 10.91 -9.73 5.38
CA PHE A 67 11.13 -11.11 4.96
C PHE A 67 11.35 -11.31 3.46
N GLY A 68 12.02 -10.34 2.82
CA GLY A 68 12.34 -10.41 1.39
C GLY A 68 11.24 -9.88 0.46
N MET A 69 10.03 -9.58 0.94
CA MET A 69 8.98 -8.96 0.14
C MET A 69 8.80 -7.48 0.48
N LYS A 70 8.80 -6.65 -0.55
CA LYS A 70 8.40 -5.24 -0.47
C LYS A 70 6.90 -5.10 -0.41
N THR A 71 6.43 -3.96 0.09
CA THR A 71 4.99 -3.66 0.12
C THR A 71 4.37 -3.70 -1.28
N SER A 72 5.05 -3.20 -2.32
CA SER A 72 4.62 -3.29 -3.71
C SER A 72 4.38 -4.73 -4.17
N GLN A 73 5.24 -5.66 -3.79
CA GLN A 73 5.11 -7.08 -4.14
C GLN A 73 3.90 -7.73 -3.48
N TYR A 74 3.55 -7.35 -2.23
CA TYR A 74 2.31 -7.78 -1.60
C TYR A 74 1.09 -7.25 -2.37
N ILE A 75 1.11 -5.97 -2.77
CA ILE A 75 0.03 -5.33 -3.53
C ILE A 75 -0.17 -6.04 -4.87
N GLU A 76 0.90 -6.26 -5.63
CA GLU A 76 0.87 -6.95 -6.92
C GLU A 76 0.34 -8.38 -6.79
N ALA A 77 0.80 -9.13 -5.78
CA ALA A 77 0.37 -10.50 -5.55
C ALA A 77 -1.12 -10.60 -5.18
N VAL A 78 -1.63 -9.68 -4.35
CA VAL A 78 -3.05 -9.63 -3.99
C VAL A 78 -3.90 -9.21 -5.20
N ASP A 79 -3.48 -8.23 -5.99
CA ASP A 79 -4.18 -7.82 -7.21
C ASP A 79 -4.28 -8.96 -8.23
N ALA A 80 -3.17 -9.70 -8.44
CA ALA A 80 -3.16 -10.89 -9.30
C ALA A 80 -4.09 -12.00 -8.77
N ALA A 81 -4.10 -12.23 -7.46
CA ALA A 81 -4.99 -13.20 -6.82
C ALA A 81 -6.47 -12.81 -6.99
N LEU A 82 -6.83 -11.55 -6.79
CA LEU A 82 -8.18 -11.05 -7.02
C LEU A 82 -8.63 -11.25 -8.48
N LYS A 83 -7.77 -10.95 -9.44
CA LYS A 83 -8.06 -11.13 -10.88
C LYS A 83 -8.24 -12.59 -11.27
N SER A 84 -7.50 -13.49 -10.65
CA SER A 84 -7.57 -14.95 -10.90
C SER A 84 -8.64 -15.68 -10.06
N GLY A 85 -9.23 -15.02 -9.08
CA GLY A 85 -10.14 -15.63 -8.11
C GLY A 85 -9.44 -16.50 -7.05
N ALA A 86 -8.10 -16.38 -6.93
CA ALA A 86 -7.34 -17.09 -5.91
C ALA A 86 -7.59 -16.46 -4.53
N LYS A 87 -7.60 -17.29 -3.48
CA LYS A 87 -7.82 -16.85 -2.09
C LYS A 87 -6.54 -16.67 -1.29
N THR A 88 -5.41 -17.07 -1.86
CA THR A 88 -4.11 -17.00 -1.22
C THR A 88 -3.06 -16.47 -2.18
N ILE A 89 -2.01 -15.89 -1.62
CA ILE A 89 -0.78 -15.50 -2.33
C ILE A 89 0.40 -16.27 -1.77
N GLU A 90 1.45 -16.43 -2.57
CA GLU A 90 2.72 -16.96 -2.09
C GLU A 90 3.57 -15.87 -1.44
N ILE A 91 4.14 -16.18 -0.28
CA ILE A 91 5.18 -15.37 0.36
C ILE A 91 6.54 -15.88 -0.09
N VAL A 92 7.36 -14.98 -0.60
CA VAL A 92 8.70 -15.31 -1.08
C VAL A 92 9.77 -14.55 -0.29
N ASP A 93 10.98 -15.10 -0.23
CA ASP A 93 12.14 -14.42 0.33
C ASP A 93 12.83 -13.52 -0.71
N ASP A 94 13.94 -12.92 -0.34
CA ASP A 94 14.80 -12.08 -1.19
C ASP A 94 15.37 -12.81 -2.40
N LYS A 95 15.46 -14.14 -2.33
CA LYS A 95 15.88 -15.03 -3.43
C LYS A 95 14.71 -15.55 -4.26
N LYS A 96 13.51 -15.00 -4.04
CA LYS A 96 12.25 -15.44 -4.69
C LYS A 96 11.86 -16.89 -4.39
N LYS A 97 12.38 -17.45 -3.33
CA LYS A 97 12.00 -18.80 -2.86
C LYS A 97 10.75 -18.68 -2.00
N LYS A 98 9.75 -19.54 -2.29
CA LYS A 98 8.54 -19.62 -1.48
C LYS A 98 8.87 -20.00 -0.03
N THR A 99 8.36 -19.20 0.90
CA THR A 99 8.52 -19.40 2.35
C THR A 99 7.20 -19.70 3.06
N GLY A 100 6.08 -19.48 2.37
CA GLY A 100 4.73 -19.77 2.90
C GLY A 100 3.63 -19.24 1.99
N ASP A 101 2.41 -19.34 2.50
CA ASP A 101 1.22 -18.78 1.87
C ASP A 101 0.51 -17.85 2.84
N ALA A 102 -0.19 -16.85 2.31
CA ALA A 102 -1.04 -15.96 3.08
C ALA A 102 -2.39 -15.78 2.39
N THR A 103 -3.46 -15.61 3.14
CA THR A 103 -4.75 -15.25 2.55
C THR A 103 -4.71 -13.84 1.98
N ILE A 104 -5.56 -13.55 0.98
CA ILE A 104 -5.64 -12.22 0.37
C ILE A 104 -6.08 -11.15 1.39
N GLU A 105 -6.90 -11.51 2.37
CA GLU A 105 -7.32 -10.64 3.47
C GLU A 105 -6.11 -10.24 4.33
N PHE A 106 -5.32 -11.22 4.76
CA PHE A 106 -4.14 -10.96 5.57
C PHE A 106 -3.08 -10.19 4.80
N ALA A 107 -2.86 -10.54 3.52
CA ALA A 107 -1.86 -9.89 2.69
C ALA A 107 -2.23 -8.44 2.37
N SER A 108 -3.50 -8.15 2.07
CA SER A 108 -3.98 -6.78 1.83
C SER A 108 -3.91 -5.91 3.10
N TRP A 109 -4.34 -6.46 4.25
CA TRP A 109 -4.16 -5.81 5.55
C TRP A 109 -2.69 -5.47 5.80
N ARG A 110 -1.80 -6.43 5.61
CA ARG A 110 -0.36 -6.27 5.83
C ARG A 110 0.24 -5.20 4.92
N ALA A 111 -0.08 -5.22 3.62
CA ALA A 111 0.38 -4.21 2.68
C ALA A 111 -0.08 -2.81 3.08
N CYS A 112 -1.34 -2.66 3.47
CA CYS A 112 -1.92 -1.40 3.94
C CYS A 112 -1.24 -0.92 5.23
N ALA A 113 -1.09 -1.80 6.21
CA ALA A 113 -0.45 -1.46 7.48
C ALA A 113 1.02 -1.04 7.29
N PHE A 114 1.75 -1.71 6.40
CA PHE A 114 3.13 -1.35 6.09
C PHE A 114 3.23 0.00 5.38
N ALA A 115 2.38 0.25 4.37
CA ALA A 115 2.37 1.49 3.62
C ALA A 115 2.10 2.71 4.52
N ILE A 116 1.12 2.61 5.41
CA ILE A 116 0.79 3.70 6.34
C ILE A 116 1.86 3.84 7.44
N SER A 117 2.28 2.72 8.05
CA SER A 117 3.22 2.77 9.18
C SER A 117 4.57 3.35 8.80
N VAL A 118 5.09 3.06 7.60
CA VAL A 118 6.38 3.62 7.16
C VAL A 118 6.31 5.13 6.97
N LEU A 119 5.20 5.65 6.47
CA LEU A 119 5.00 7.09 6.31
C LEU A 119 4.85 7.79 7.65
N THR A 120 4.13 7.18 8.59
CA THR A 120 4.00 7.69 9.97
C THR A 120 5.37 7.74 10.65
N GLN A 121 6.17 6.67 10.52
CA GLN A 121 7.53 6.62 11.07
C GLN A 121 8.46 7.65 10.41
N GLU A 122 8.34 7.88 9.10
CA GLU A 122 9.08 8.92 8.39
C GLU A 122 8.77 10.31 8.95
N GLU A 123 7.48 10.62 9.15
CA GLU A 123 7.06 11.92 9.71
C GLU A 123 7.49 12.09 11.16
N ASP A 124 7.38 11.05 11.96
CA ASP A 124 7.85 11.07 13.35
C ASP A 124 9.39 11.19 13.42
N GLY A 125 10.10 10.51 12.52
CA GLY A 125 11.54 10.64 12.38
C GLY A 125 11.98 12.07 12.06
N LYS A 126 11.29 12.71 11.11
CA LYS A 126 11.58 14.12 10.75
C LYS A 126 11.39 15.10 11.91
N LYS A 127 10.40 14.85 12.78
CA LYS A 127 10.13 15.65 13.97
C LYS A 127 11.21 15.41 15.05
N ASN A 128 11.48 14.15 15.33
CA ASN A 128 12.38 13.75 16.41
C ASN A 128 13.86 14.00 16.09
N TRP A 129 14.25 13.93 14.80
CA TRP A 129 15.61 14.26 14.37
C TRP A 129 16.02 15.68 14.73
N LYS A 130 15.09 16.64 14.64
CA LYS A 130 15.36 18.03 15.06
C LYS A 130 15.62 18.16 16.56
N LEU A 131 15.02 17.28 17.37
CA LEU A 131 15.23 17.24 18.83
C LEU A 131 16.51 16.50 19.20
N ALA A 132 16.98 15.59 18.33
CA ALA A 132 18.21 14.82 18.51
C ALA A 132 19.44 15.49 17.86
N SER A 133 19.28 16.66 17.25
CA SER A 133 20.39 17.37 16.64
C SER A 133 21.37 17.85 17.71
N PRO A 134 22.69 17.49 17.61
CA PRO A 134 23.66 17.74 18.66
C PRO A 134 23.97 19.23 18.93
N SER A 135 23.41 20.15 18.13
CA SER A 135 23.76 21.56 18.21
C SER A 135 23.43 22.23 19.57
N ASP A 136 22.52 21.63 20.34
CA ASP A 136 22.06 22.26 21.58
C ASP A 136 22.33 21.45 22.87
N ALA A 137 22.76 20.18 22.75
CA ALA A 137 22.88 19.28 23.92
C ALA A 137 24.29 18.78 24.25
N TYR A 138 25.26 18.90 23.35
CA TYR A 138 26.63 18.43 23.60
C TYR A 138 27.64 19.53 23.26
N LYS A 139 27.86 20.44 24.21
CA LYS A 139 29.11 21.18 24.27
C LYS A 139 30.12 20.27 24.98
N TYR A 140 31.05 19.66 24.20
CA TYR A 140 32.24 19.04 24.76
C TYR A 140 33.21 20.12 25.28
#